data_db2651139f6afed10aef4d20488e8ff6
#
_entry.id   db2651139f6afed10aef4d20488e8ff6
#
_cell.length_a   1.000
_cell.length_b   1.000
_cell.length_c   1.000
_cell.angle_alpha   90.00
_cell.angle_beta   90.00
_cell.angle_gamma   90.00
#
_symmetry.space_group_name_H-M   'P 1'
#
loop_
_entity.id
_entity.type
_entity.pdbx_description
1 polymer ?
#
loop_
_entity_poly.entity_id
_entity_poly.type
_entity_poly.pdbx_seq_one_letter_code
_entity_poly.pdbx_strand_id
1 'polypeptide(L)'
;MIDRDDLLRRTDLAALLDELSPAPATRLGSSARWRCIDAGHDDQHPSITMFVDRRGVQRWKCWSGGHGGTAIDALLVARGGTIADALVELEHRAGSAPEIARSRPLPSRTPTPVLTRTEPDAALLDYVAACERILWQPAGRKVLDYLVNERGLAPEALRTNRVGADPGPSVLRRAAGLPRGGIAAVLPALDLDRKVRYAQARYLEPVDGRPKYDNPAGRLAANPRLAWVNPAMLIDRRHLVVCEGALDALTVAGKGMPAVAVLGATYVDERVARDVARGAAGRQVLLAFDGDPAGRNAGETLAAALTSAGCPSRGLPLPDGCDVNTLLGADDRWIARQLEPTPIRHNVGQHDLARTLR
;
A
#
# COMPACT_ATOMS: atom_id res chain seq x y z
N MET A 1 4.80 7.10 -38.60
CA MET A 1 5.14 6.48 -37.28
C MET A 1 4.03 6.87 -36.35
N ILE A 2 3.30 5.89 -35.77
CA ILE A 2 2.17 6.13 -34.89
C ILE A 2 2.72 6.74 -33.58
N ASP A 3 2.24 7.94 -33.21
CA ASP A 3 2.51 8.47 -31.87
C ASP A 3 1.63 7.72 -30.89
N ARG A 4 2.23 6.77 -30.18
CA ARG A 4 1.58 5.91 -29.19
C ARG A 4 0.88 6.73 -28.10
N ASP A 5 1.52 7.77 -27.59
CA ASP A 5 0.97 8.59 -26.52
C ASP A 5 -0.22 9.43 -26.99
N ASP A 6 -0.18 9.91 -28.24
CA ASP A 6 -1.31 10.62 -28.85
C ASP A 6 -2.50 9.68 -29.09
N LEU A 7 -2.25 8.48 -29.58
CA LEU A 7 -3.29 7.46 -29.77
C LEU A 7 -3.97 7.10 -28.44
N LEU A 8 -3.20 6.89 -27.38
CA LEU A 8 -3.72 6.57 -26.06
C LEU A 8 -4.53 7.72 -25.44
N ARG A 9 -4.15 8.98 -25.68
CA ARG A 9 -4.93 10.15 -25.22
C ARG A 9 -6.28 10.26 -25.95
N ARG A 10 -6.35 9.86 -27.20
CA ARG A 10 -7.58 9.91 -28.03
C ARG A 10 -8.49 8.70 -27.81
N THR A 11 -8.00 7.63 -27.21
CA THR A 11 -8.78 6.42 -26.96
C THR A 11 -9.76 6.64 -25.80
N ASP A 12 -11.04 6.34 -26.04
CA ASP A 12 -12.05 6.24 -24.96
C ASP A 12 -11.91 4.89 -24.26
N LEU A 13 -11.16 4.88 -23.17
CA LEU A 13 -10.93 3.67 -22.40
C LEU A 13 -12.19 3.19 -21.68
N ALA A 14 -13.11 4.08 -21.32
CA ALA A 14 -14.38 3.67 -20.69
C ALA A 14 -15.24 2.86 -21.66
N ALA A 15 -15.39 3.34 -22.89
CA ALA A 15 -16.10 2.60 -23.94
C ALA A 15 -15.44 1.25 -24.25
N LEU A 16 -14.10 1.20 -24.24
CA LEU A 16 -13.35 -0.05 -24.41
C LEU A 16 -13.59 -1.03 -23.26
N LEU A 17 -13.58 -0.57 -22.03
CA LEU A 17 -13.87 -1.39 -20.85
C LEU A 17 -15.33 -1.87 -20.79
N ASP A 18 -16.29 -1.04 -21.26
CA ASP A 18 -17.69 -1.45 -21.40
C ASP A 18 -17.86 -2.63 -22.37
N GLU A 19 -17.01 -2.68 -23.43
CA GLU A 19 -17.02 -3.78 -24.40
C GLU A 19 -16.28 -5.04 -23.92
N LEU A 20 -15.13 -4.85 -23.25
CA LEU A 20 -14.27 -5.97 -22.84
C LEU A 20 -14.73 -6.65 -21.55
N SER A 21 -15.47 -5.96 -20.69
CA SER A 21 -15.92 -6.51 -19.41
C SER A 21 -17.00 -7.56 -19.61
N PRO A 22 -16.94 -8.68 -18.85
CA PRO A 22 -17.93 -9.76 -18.94
C PRO A 22 -19.33 -9.36 -18.45
N ALA A 23 -19.47 -8.19 -17.83
CA ALA A 23 -20.75 -7.68 -17.34
C ALA A 23 -20.82 -6.15 -17.47
N PRO A 24 -22.04 -5.57 -17.55
CA PRO A 24 -22.22 -4.13 -17.60
C PRO A 24 -21.54 -3.41 -16.43
N ALA A 25 -21.04 -2.19 -16.70
CA ALA A 25 -20.42 -1.37 -15.66
C ALA A 25 -21.42 -1.02 -14.55
N THR A 26 -21.00 -1.14 -13.31
CA THR A 26 -21.74 -0.59 -12.16
C THR A 26 -21.44 0.89 -12.05
N ARG A 27 -22.46 1.74 -12.23
CA ARG A 27 -22.35 3.19 -12.18
C ARG A 27 -22.80 3.73 -10.82
N LEU A 28 -21.92 4.50 -10.15
CA LEU A 28 -22.17 5.16 -8.87
C LEU A 28 -21.89 6.67 -9.04
N GLY A 29 -22.93 7.44 -9.35
CA GLY A 29 -22.78 8.85 -9.69
C GLY A 29 -21.92 9.06 -10.94
N SER A 30 -20.81 9.80 -10.81
CA SER A 30 -19.85 10.05 -11.90
C SER A 30 -18.78 8.95 -12.06
N SER A 31 -18.79 7.93 -11.20
CA SER A 31 -17.81 6.84 -11.23
C SER A 31 -18.41 5.58 -11.84
N ALA A 32 -17.63 4.89 -12.66
CA ALA A 32 -17.98 3.58 -13.18
C ALA A 32 -16.97 2.53 -12.69
N ARG A 33 -17.44 1.30 -12.48
CA ARG A 33 -16.61 0.15 -12.14
C ARG A 33 -16.99 -1.02 -13.04
N TRP A 34 -16.01 -1.77 -13.47
CA TRP A 34 -16.18 -2.96 -14.32
C TRP A 34 -15.67 -4.20 -13.61
N ARG A 35 -16.21 -5.36 -13.98
CA ARG A 35 -15.58 -6.65 -13.64
C ARG A 35 -14.28 -6.80 -14.39
N CYS A 36 -13.39 -7.64 -13.86
CA CYS A 36 -12.09 -7.85 -14.49
C CYS A 36 -12.23 -8.36 -15.92
N ILE A 37 -11.43 -7.82 -16.81
CA ILE A 37 -11.35 -8.18 -18.22
C ILE A 37 -10.38 -9.33 -18.48
N ASP A 38 -9.67 -9.80 -17.46
CA ASP A 38 -8.79 -10.96 -17.51
C ASP A 38 -9.62 -12.23 -17.27
N ALA A 39 -9.72 -13.08 -18.31
CA ALA A 39 -10.45 -14.34 -18.24
C ALA A 39 -9.85 -15.33 -17.23
N GLY A 40 -8.58 -15.19 -16.87
CA GLY A 40 -7.91 -15.99 -15.84
C GLY A 40 -8.20 -15.54 -14.41
N HIS A 41 -8.91 -14.43 -14.24
CA HIS A 41 -9.22 -13.84 -12.94
C HIS A 41 -10.74 -13.80 -12.72
N ASP A 42 -11.26 -14.78 -11.94
CA ASP A 42 -12.68 -14.84 -11.58
C ASP A 42 -13.06 -13.72 -10.61
N ASP A 43 -13.48 -12.58 -11.17
CA ASP A 43 -13.86 -11.36 -10.44
C ASP A 43 -15.37 -11.33 -10.23
N GLN A 44 -15.82 -11.75 -9.05
CA GLN A 44 -17.25 -11.80 -8.70
C GLN A 44 -17.84 -10.40 -8.47
N HIS A 45 -17.02 -9.38 -8.22
CA HIS A 45 -17.44 -8.00 -7.95
C HIS A 45 -16.68 -6.99 -8.83
N PRO A 46 -17.34 -5.90 -9.30
CA PRO A 46 -16.68 -4.89 -10.12
C PRO A 46 -15.47 -4.26 -9.43
N SER A 47 -14.26 -4.63 -9.83
CA SER A 47 -13.00 -4.23 -9.20
C SER A 47 -12.15 -3.31 -10.08
N ILE A 48 -12.46 -3.17 -11.38
CA ILE A 48 -11.76 -2.25 -12.26
C ILE A 48 -12.25 -0.82 -12.05
N THR A 49 -11.32 0.09 -11.88
CA THR A 49 -11.54 1.55 -11.92
C THR A 49 -10.67 2.17 -13.00
N MET A 50 -11.08 3.36 -13.46
CA MET A 50 -10.34 4.15 -14.45
C MET A 50 -9.90 5.47 -13.84
N PHE A 51 -8.72 5.93 -14.25
CA PHE A 51 -8.14 7.24 -13.88
C PHE A 51 -7.32 7.79 -15.05
N VAL A 52 -7.02 9.09 -14.99
CA VAL A 52 -6.14 9.75 -15.97
C VAL A 52 -4.80 10.02 -15.30
N ASP A 53 -3.71 9.63 -15.95
CA ASP A 53 -2.36 9.87 -15.41
C ASP A 53 -1.88 11.33 -15.70
N ARG A 54 -0.69 11.67 -15.20
CA ARG A 54 -0.12 13.03 -15.34
C ARG A 54 0.16 13.43 -16.79
N ARG A 55 0.20 12.47 -17.74
CA ARG A 55 0.41 12.70 -19.18
C ARG A 55 -0.91 12.82 -19.94
N GLY A 56 -2.05 12.78 -19.24
CA GLY A 56 -3.37 12.83 -19.85
C GLY A 56 -3.82 11.50 -20.47
N VAL A 57 -3.12 10.41 -20.19
CA VAL A 57 -3.46 9.07 -20.68
C VAL A 57 -4.43 8.40 -19.72
N GLN A 58 -5.52 7.85 -20.25
CA GLN A 58 -6.47 7.06 -19.48
C GLN A 58 -5.85 5.69 -19.12
N ARG A 59 -6.01 5.31 -17.86
CA ARG A 59 -5.52 4.05 -17.32
C ARG A 59 -6.60 3.34 -16.52
N TRP A 60 -6.49 2.03 -16.47
CA TRP A 60 -7.34 1.19 -15.64
C TRP A 60 -6.53 0.42 -14.60
N LYS A 61 -7.20 0.01 -13.53
CA LYS A 61 -6.64 -0.81 -12.45
C LYS A 61 -7.70 -1.78 -11.96
N CYS A 62 -7.39 -3.08 -11.95
CA CYS A 62 -8.12 -4.11 -11.24
C CYS A 62 -7.56 -4.17 -9.81
N TRP A 63 -8.40 -3.89 -8.83
CA TRP A 63 -7.95 -3.86 -7.43
C TRP A 63 -7.92 -5.23 -6.77
N SER A 64 -8.73 -6.19 -7.24
CA SER A 64 -8.74 -7.56 -6.75
C SER A 64 -7.58 -8.39 -7.33
N GLY A 65 -7.27 -8.20 -8.63
CA GLY A 65 -6.19 -8.93 -9.30
C GLY A 65 -4.84 -8.21 -9.32
N GLY A 66 -4.75 -6.96 -8.83
CA GLY A 66 -3.51 -6.21 -8.75
C GLY A 66 -2.93 -5.72 -10.09
N HIS A 67 -3.50 -6.09 -11.24
CA HIS A 67 -3.05 -5.71 -12.58
C HIS A 67 -3.79 -4.49 -13.14
N GLY A 68 -3.28 -3.90 -14.21
CA GLY A 68 -3.85 -2.70 -14.83
C GLY A 68 -2.93 -2.17 -15.92
N GLY A 69 -3.29 -1.03 -16.51
CA GLY A 69 -2.49 -0.46 -17.58
C GLY A 69 -3.22 0.60 -18.42
N THR A 70 -2.87 0.69 -19.68
CA THR A 70 -3.46 1.55 -20.72
C THR A 70 -4.52 0.77 -21.52
N ALA A 71 -5.09 1.40 -22.56
CA ALA A 71 -5.96 0.72 -23.51
C ALA A 71 -5.26 -0.44 -24.24
N ILE A 72 -3.95 -0.32 -24.50
CA ILE A 72 -3.16 -1.40 -25.10
C ILE A 72 -3.15 -2.61 -24.16
N ASP A 73 -2.84 -2.39 -22.88
CA ASP A 73 -2.79 -3.45 -21.88
C ASP A 73 -4.18 -4.10 -21.70
N ALA A 74 -5.26 -3.32 -21.80
CA ALA A 74 -6.63 -3.84 -21.71
C ALA A 74 -6.93 -4.83 -22.85
N LEU A 75 -6.57 -4.49 -24.09
CA LEU A 75 -6.74 -5.39 -25.25
C LEU A 75 -5.92 -6.67 -25.10
N LEU A 76 -4.64 -6.54 -24.71
CA LEU A 76 -3.76 -7.69 -24.53
C LEU A 76 -4.25 -8.65 -23.44
N VAL A 77 -4.73 -8.10 -22.32
CA VAL A 77 -5.27 -8.91 -21.21
C VAL A 77 -6.57 -9.61 -21.61
N ALA A 78 -7.49 -8.90 -22.29
CA ALA A 78 -8.81 -9.45 -22.60
C ALA A 78 -8.80 -10.38 -23.81
N ARG A 79 -7.96 -10.15 -24.81
CA ARG A 79 -7.99 -10.85 -26.11
C ARG A 79 -6.68 -11.56 -26.46
N GLY A 80 -5.60 -11.28 -25.77
CA GLY A 80 -4.26 -11.73 -26.16
C GLY A 80 -3.71 -10.97 -27.35
N GLY A 81 -2.77 -11.58 -28.09
CA GLY A 81 -2.14 -11.00 -29.26
C GLY A 81 -0.88 -10.21 -28.97
N THR A 82 -0.47 -9.33 -29.88
CA THR A 82 0.74 -8.50 -29.77
C THR A 82 0.42 -7.02 -29.56
N ILE A 83 1.40 -6.25 -29.10
CA ILE A 83 1.28 -4.78 -28.99
C ILE A 83 0.94 -4.16 -30.37
N ALA A 84 1.47 -4.73 -31.45
CA ALA A 84 1.19 -4.25 -32.79
C ALA A 84 -0.29 -4.43 -33.16
N ASP A 85 -0.89 -5.58 -32.84
CA ASP A 85 -2.31 -5.85 -33.08
C ASP A 85 -3.19 -4.88 -32.27
N ALA A 86 -2.85 -4.65 -30.99
CA ALA A 86 -3.56 -3.71 -30.14
C ALA A 86 -3.48 -2.26 -30.68
N LEU A 87 -2.33 -1.84 -31.20
CA LEU A 87 -2.17 -0.51 -31.80
C LEU A 87 -3.01 -0.34 -33.08
N VAL A 88 -3.02 -1.33 -33.97
CA VAL A 88 -3.86 -1.33 -35.18
C VAL A 88 -5.35 -1.24 -34.81
N GLU A 89 -5.79 -2.00 -33.81
CA GLU A 89 -7.18 -1.94 -33.37
C GLU A 89 -7.54 -0.57 -32.80
N LEU A 90 -6.69 0.02 -31.96
CA LEU A 90 -6.92 1.35 -31.40
C LEU A 90 -6.93 2.44 -32.47
N GLU A 91 -6.09 2.35 -33.51
CA GLU A 91 -6.13 3.27 -34.65
C GLU A 91 -7.42 3.18 -35.42
N HIS A 92 -7.87 1.96 -35.71
CA HIS A 92 -9.14 1.74 -36.40
C HIS A 92 -10.29 2.36 -35.61
N ARG A 93 -10.32 2.19 -34.30
CA ARG A 93 -11.31 2.78 -33.39
C ARG A 93 -11.24 4.31 -33.38
N ALA A 94 -10.04 4.88 -33.32
CA ALA A 94 -9.82 6.32 -33.37
C ALA A 94 -10.25 6.98 -34.68
N GLY A 95 -10.13 6.23 -35.81
CA GLY A 95 -10.56 6.66 -37.13
C GLY A 95 -12.06 6.52 -37.38
N SER A 96 -12.72 5.61 -36.63
CA SER A 96 -14.16 5.32 -36.79
C SER A 96 -15.05 6.11 -35.84
N ALA A 97 -14.46 6.87 -34.89
CA ALA A 97 -15.22 7.68 -33.95
C ALA A 97 -15.90 8.85 -34.70
N PRO A 98 -17.24 9.02 -34.63
CA PRO A 98 -17.91 10.14 -35.21
C PRO A 98 -17.42 11.46 -34.61
N GLU A 99 -17.28 12.47 -35.45
CA GLU A 99 -16.78 13.82 -35.10
C GLU A 99 -17.51 14.49 -33.94
N ILE A 100 -18.69 13.98 -33.58
CA ILE A 100 -19.52 14.43 -32.46
C ILE A 100 -18.90 14.09 -31.09
N ALA A 101 -18.03 13.06 -31.01
CA ALA A 101 -17.33 12.72 -29.76
C ALA A 101 -16.16 13.68 -29.43
N ARG A 102 -15.74 14.50 -30.40
CA ARG A 102 -14.64 15.49 -30.24
C ARG A 102 -15.05 16.77 -29.54
N SER A 103 -16.36 17.02 -29.36
CA SER A 103 -16.88 18.32 -28.93
C SER A 103 -17.61 18.32 -27.61
N ARG A 104 -17.57 17.26 -26.82
CA ARG A 104 -17.99 17.36 -25.45
C ARG A 104 -16.74 17.47 -24.59
N PRO A 105 -16.31 18.70 -24.22
CA PRO A 105 -15.39 18.82 -23.11
C PRO A 105 -16.12 18.12 -21.94
N LEU A 106 -15.58 17.01 -21.45
CA LEU A 106 -15.80 16.68 -20.04
C LEU A 106 -15.65 18.02 -19.32
N PRO A 107 -16.62 18.42 -18.46
CA PRO A 107 -16.47 19.65 -17.74
C PRO A 107 -15.06 19.56 -17.16
N SER A 108 -14.19 20.42 -17.68
CA SER A 108 -12.89 20.68 -17.11
C SER A 108 -13.21 21.13 -15.67
N ARG A 109 -13.34 20.16 -14.76
CA ARG A 109 -13.03 20.47 -13.39
C ARG A 109 -11.56 20.86 -13.49
N THR A 110 -11.36 22.18 -13.66
CA THR A 110 -10.14 22.80 -13.19
C THR A 110 -9.79 22.01 -11.95
N PRO A 111 -8.68 21.25 -11.90
CA PRO A 111 -8.33 20.61 -10.66
C PRO A 111 -8.30 21.76 -9.68
N THR A 112 -9.34 21.86 -8.85
CA THR A 112 -9.28 22.71 -7.66
C THR A 112 -7.94 22.30 -7.10
N PRO A 113 -6.95 23.21 -6.97
CA PRO A 113 -5.67 22.83 -6.43
C PRO A 113 -6.02 22.07 -5.17
N VAL A 114 -5.80 20.76 -5.17
CA VAL A 114 -5.87 20.00 -3.94
C VAL A 114 -4.79 20.67 -3.14
N LEU A 115 -5.23 21.59 -2.28
CA LEU A 115 -4.38 22.18 -1.26
C LEU A 115 -3.80 20.95 -0.57
N THR A 116 -2.59 20.59 -0.96
CA THR A 116 -1.81 19.58 -0.27
C THR A 116 -1.56 20.18 1.09
N ARG A 117 -2.52 19.97 2.00
CA ARG A 117 -2.38 20.41 3.37
C ARG A 117 -1.16 19.72 3.92
N THR A 118 -0.15 20.48 4.23
CA THR A 118 1.04 20.04 4.96
C THR A 118 0.66 19.57 6.37
N GLU A 119 -0.42 20.13 6.92
CA GLU A 119 -0.95 19.75 8.22
C GLU A 119 -2.36 19.11 8.08
N PRO A 120 -2.68 18.07 8.87
CA PRO A 120 -4.00 17.45 8.88
C PRO A 120 -5.08 18.41 9.38
N ASP A 121 -6.32 18.21 8.92
CA ASP A 121 -7.47 18.95 9.39
C ASP A 121 -7.81 18.60 10.85
N ALA A 122 -8.32 19.57 11.60
CA ALA A 122 -8.75 19.38 12.97
C ALA A 122 -9.76 18.22 13.11
N ALA A 123 -10.66 18.06 12.15
CA ALA A 123 -11.63 16.95 12.16
C ALA A 123 -10.98 15.57 12.10
N LEU A 124 -9.84 15.41 11.41
CA LEU A 124 -9.08 14.17 11.42
C LEU A 124 -8.40 13.96 12.78
N LEU A 125 -7.80 15.00 13.35
CA LEU A 125 -7.15 14.92 14.65
C LEU A 125 -8.14 14.57 15.77
N ASP A 126 -9.31 15.20 15.77
CA ASP A 126 -10.39 14.91 16.72
C ASP A 126 -10.92 13.48 16.57
N TYR A 127 -11.08 13.00 15.34
CA TYR A 127 -11.47 11.63 15.05
C TYR A 127 -10.45 10.62 15.60
N VAL A 128 -9.16 10.83 15.32
CA VAL A 128 -8.08 9.96 15.84
C VAL A 128 -8.07 9.97 17.36
N ALA A 129 -8.16 11.14 17.99
CA ALA A 129 -8.17 11.26 19.44
C ALA A 129 -9.40 10.61 20.10
N ALA A 130 -10.56 10.69 19.44
CA ALA A 130 -11.77 10.00 19.89
C ALA A 130 -11.60 8.48 19.82
N CYS A 131 -11.13 7.96 18.67
CA CYS A 131 -10.89 6.54 18.46
C CYS A 131 -9.82 5.98 19.42
N GLU A 132 -8.75 6.73 19.69
CA GLU A 132 -7.70 6.38 20.64
C GLU A 132 -8.29 6.13 22.06
N ARG A 133 -9.17 7.03 22.53
CA ARG A 133 -9.85 6.85 23.83
C ARG A 133 -10.81 5.67 23.82
N ILE A 134 -11.58 5.50 22.72
CA ILE A 134 -12.60 4.46 22.60
C ILE A 134 -11.98 3.06 22.64
N LEU A 135 -10.77 2.86 22.10
CA LEU A 135 -10.10 1.55 22.11
C LEU A 135 -10.03 0.93 23.50
N TRP A 136 -9.89 1.74 24.54
CA TRP A 136 -9.74 1.30 25.94
C TRP A 136 -11.06 1.34 26.72
N GLN A 137 -12.19 1.55 26.05
CA GLN A 137 -13.53 1.60 26.62
C GLN A 137 -14.36 0.38 26.17
N PRO A 138 -15.50 0.09 26.80
CA PRO A 138 -16.38 -1.01 26.39
C PRO A 138 -16.76 -0.97 24.89
N ALA A 139 -16.98 0.23 24.33
CA ALA A 139 -17.33 0.40 22.92
C ALA A 139 -16.20 0.01 21.96
N GLY A 140 -14.95 0.00 22.40
CA GLY A 140 -13.78 -0.40 21.61
C GLY A 140 -13.41 -1.88 21.77
N ARG A 141 -14.10 -2.63 22.63
CA ARG A 141 -13.70 -4.00 23.01
C ARG A 141 -13.48 -4.93 21.83
N LYS A 142 -14.40 -4.93 20.85
CA LYS A 142 -14.29 -5.78 19.66
C LYS A 142 -13.01 -5.49 18.86
N VAL A 143 -12.62 -4.22 18.75
CA VAL A 143 -11.39 -3.81 18.05
C VAL A 143 -10.15 -4.18 18.88
N LEU A 144 -10.19 -3.98 20.18
CA LEU A 144 -9.09 -4.35 21.08
C LEU A 144 -8.83 -5.87 21.05
N ASP A 145 -9.89 -6.66 21.14
CA ASP A 145 -9.81 -8.12 21.07
C ASP A 145 -9.21 -8.59 19.73
N TYR A 146 -9.64 -7.98 18.60
CA TYR A 146 -9.04 -8.22 17.29
C TYR A 146 -7.54 -7.90 17.28
N LEU A 147 -7.14 -6.71 17.75
CA LEU A 147 -5.74 -6.30 17.70
C LEU A 147 -4.84 -7.13 18.60
N VAL A 148 -5.30 -7.45 19.83
CA VAL A 148 -4.50 -8.16 20.84
C VAL A 148 -4.58 -9.67 20.66
N ASN A 149 -5.78 -10.23 20.52
CA ASN A 149 -5.97 -11.68 20.57
C ASN A 149 -5.84 -12.34 19.18
N GLU A 150 -6.33 -11.66 18.10
CA GLU A 150 -6.25 -12.24 16.77
C GLU A 150 -4.96 -11.82 16.04
N ARG A 151 -4.52 -10.55 16.22
CA ARG A 151 -3.31 -10.02 15.56
C ARG A 151 -2.06 -10.07 16.43
N GLY A 152 -2.18 -10.46 17.71
CA GLY A 152 -1.04 -10.61 18.63
C GLY A 152 -0.29 -9.33 18.96
N LEU A 153 -0.92 -8.15 18.79
CA LEU A 153 -0.25 -6.87 19.01
C LEU A 153 -0.14 -6.56 20.49
N ALA A 154 1.04 -6.11 20.93
CA ALA A 154 1.27 -5.72 22.31
C ALA A 154 0.45 -4.46 22.67
N PRO A 155 -0.33 -4.48 23.78
CA PRO A 155 -1.12 -3.31 24.21
C PRO A 155 -0.29 -2.03 24.35
N GLU A 156 0.95 -2.13 24.79
CA GLU A 156 1.86 -0.99 24.91
C GLU A 156 2.21 -0.38 23.55
N ALA A 157 2.43 -1.21 22.52
CA ALA A 157 2.66 -0.72 21.16
C ALA A 157 1.42 0.02 20.61
N LEU A 158 0.21 -0.46 20.93
CA LEU A 158 -1.04 0.21 20.57
C LEU A 158 -1.14 1.60 21.25
N ARG A 159 -0.85 1.68 22.57
CA ARG A 159 -0.88 2.95 23.33
C ARG A 159 0.14 3.95 22.79
N THR A 160 1.40 3.54 22.66
CA THR A 160 2.50 4.40 22.24
C THR A 160 2.26 4.98 20.86
N ASN A 161 1.60 4.23 19.97
CA ASN A 161 1.34 4.64 18.60
C ASN A 161 -0.10 5.15 18.39
N ARG A 162 -0.83 5.45 19.49
CA ARG A 162 -2.12 6.12 19.46
C ARG A 162 -3.17 5.37 18.63
N VAL A 163 -3.05 4.03 18.55
CA VAL A 163 -4.00 3.18 17.84
C VAL A 163 -5.38 3.32 18.48
N GLY A 164 -6.41 3.37 17.64
CA GLY A 164 -7.77 3.63 18.07
C GLY A 164 -8.79 2.61 17.60
N ALA A 165 -9.98 2.68 18.17
CA ALA A 165 -11.14 1.92 17.74
C ALA A 165 -12.23 2.84 17.21
N ASP A 166 -12.68 2.58 15.99
CA ASP A 166 -13.92 3.14 15.48
C ASP A 166 -15.05 2.12 15.69
N PRO A 167 -16.02 2.39 16.58
CA PRO A 167 -17.12 1.48 16.87
C PRO A 167 -18.22 1.51 15.79
N GLY A 168 -18.01 2.25 14.70
CA GLY A 168 -18.96 2.42 13.62
C GLY A 168 -19.74 3.73 13.66
N PRO A 169 -20.40 4.08 12.54
CA PRO A 169 -21.06 5.39 12.35
C PRO A 169 -22.30 5.60 13.22
N SER A 170 -22.89 4.55 13.75
CA SER A 170 -24.03 4.63 14.68
C SER A 170 -23.61 5.08 16.09
N VAL A 171 -22.35 4.85 16.47
CA VAL A 171 -21.82 5.17 17.81
C VAL A 171 -20.97 6.43 17.81
N LEU A 172 -20.08 6.57 16.81
CA LEU A 172 -19.19 7.70 16.69
C LEU A 172 -19.61 8.60 15.50
N ARG A 173 -20.10 9.81 15.81
CA ARG A 173 -20.33 10.85 14.79
C ARG A 173 -19.00 11.39 14.28
N ARG A 174 -18.93 11.64 12.98
CA ARG A 174 -17.71 12.10 12.33
C ARG A 174 -17.99 13.06 11.17
N ALA A 175 -17.02 13.91 10.87
CA ALA A 175 -17.09 14.83 9.75
C ALA A 175 -17.18 14.10 8.40
N ALA A 176 -17.72 14.78 7.39
CA ALA A 176 -17.70 14.25 6.02
C ALA A 176 -16.26 14.03 5.55
N GLY A 177 -16.01 12.92 4.84
CA GLY A 177 -14.70 12.57 4.32
C GLY A 177 -13.82 11.75 5.28
N LEU A 178 -14.27 11.46 6.49
CA LEU A 178 -13.67 10.45 7.36
C LEU A 178 -14.22 9.05 7.03
N PRO A 179 -13.49 7.95 7.40
CA PRO A 179 -13.93 6.57 7.18
C PRO A 179 -15.32 6.30 7.77
N ARG A 180 -16.18 5.55 7.05
CA ARG A 180 -17.60 5.34 7.45
C ARG A 180 -18.12 3.92 7.22
N GLY A 181 -17.26 2.99 6.86
CA GLY A 181 -17.71 1.65 6.43
C GLY A 181 -18.25 0.78 7.54
N GLY A 182 -17.74 0.89 8.77
CA GLY A 182 -18.11 0.00 9.85
C GLY A 182 -17.17 0.06 11.04
N ILE A 183 -17.17 -1.01 11.84
CA ILE A 183 -16.22 -1.15 12.96
C ILE A 183 -14.82 -1.33 12.40
N ALA A 184 -13.87 -0.53 12.90
CA ALA A 184 -12.51 -0.53 12.36
C ALA A 184 -11.44 -0.27 13.43
N ALA A 185 -10.26 -0.86 13.22
CA ALA A 185 -9.04 -0.41 13.86
C ALA A 185 -8.56 0.88 13.15
N VAL A 186 -8.34 1.93 13.90
CA VAL A 186 -7.80 3.21 13.41
C VAL A 186 -6.31 3.23 13.67
N LEU A 187 -5.53 3.28 12.59
CA LEU A 187 -4.08 3.19 12.57
C LEU A 187 -3.50 4.56 12.18
N PRO A 188 -3.07 5.38 13.14
CA PRO A 188 -2.50 6.69 12.85
C PRO A 188 -1.15 6.57 12.16
N ALA A 189 -0.90 7.42 11.18
CA ALA A 189 0.43 7.64 10.63
C ALA A 189 1.09 8.79 11.41
N LEU A 190 2.05 8.45 12.24
CA LEU A 190 2.85 9.40 12.99
C LEU A 190 4.07 9.81 12.16
N ASP A 191 4.54 11.04 12.37
CA ASP A 191 5.86 11.48 11.94
C ASP A 191 6.94 11.15 12.99
N LEU A 192 8.19 11.56 12.72
CA LEU A 192 9.32 11.37 13.63
C LEU A 192 9.13 12.11 14.97
N ASP A 193 8.36 13.21 14.98
CA ASP A 193 8.01 13.97 16.18
C ASP A 193 6.79 13.42 16.91
N ARG A 194 6.28 12.25 16.48
CA ARG A 194 5.09 11.57 17.01
C ARG A 194 3.78 12.35 16.81
N LYS A 195 3.76 13.29 15.88
CA LYS A 195 2.53 14.00 15.49
C LYS A 195 1.73 13.17 14.51
N VAL A 196 0.42 13.15 14.68
CA VAL A 196 -0.50 12.51 13.73
C VAL A 196 -0.52 13.31 12.44
N ARG A 197 -0.18 12.66 11.32
CA ARG A 197 -0.22 13.25 9.97
C ARG A 197 -1.36 12.69 9.14
N TYR A 198 -1.78 11.47 9.44
CA TYR A 198 -2.79 10.74 8.71
C TYR A 198 -3.39 9.64 9.58
N ALA A 199 -4.39 8.92 9.09
CA ALA A 199 -4.84 7.68 9.70
C ALA A 199 -5.49 6.80 8.63
N GLN A 200 -5.34 5.49 8.77
CA GLN A 200 -6.09 4.49 8.01
C GLN A 200 -7.06 3.77 8.94
N ALA A 201 -8.29 3.55 8.46
CA ALA A 201 -9.24 2.69 9.16
C ALA A 201 -9.25 1.32 8.50
N ARG A 202 -8.87 0.27 9.25
CA ARG A 202 -8.94 -1.11 8.80
C ARG A 202 -10.23 -1.74 9.33
N TYR A 203 -11.13 -2.08 8.46
CA TYR A 203 -12.37 -2.76 8.85
C TYR A 203 -12.09 -4.16 9.39
N LEU A 204 -12.78 -4.53 10.47
CA LEU A 204 -12.67 -5.87 11.06
C LEU A 204 -13.37 -6.91 10.17
N GLU A 205 -14.47 -6.51 9.56
CA GLU A 205 -15.25 -7.34 8.67
C GLU A 205 -15.25 -6.73 7.26
N PRO A 206 -15.36 -7.54 6.21
CA PRO A 206 -15.57 -7.03 4.86
C PRO A 206 -16.79 -6.10 4.82
N VAL A 207 -16.66 -4.99 4.14
CA VAL A 207 -17.76 -4.04 3.91
C VAL A 207 -18.01 -3.98 2.41
N ASP A 208 -19.24 -4.31 2.00
CA ASP A 208 -19.61 -4.37 0.59
C ASP A 208 -19.25 -3.10 -0.18
N GLY A 209 -18.57 -3.27 -1.30
CA GLY A 209 -18.13 -2.17 -2.15
C GLY A 209 -17.05 -1.27 -1.55
N ARG A 210 -16.41 -1.68 -0.44
CA ARG A 210 -15.32 -0.93 0.18
C ARG A 210 -14.04 -1.75 0.29
N PRO A 211 -12.87 -1.10 0.16
CA PRO A 211 -11.59 -1.75 0.39
C PRO A 211 -11.43 -2.09 1.89
N LYS A 212 -10.57 -3.06 2.19
CA LYS A 212 -10.20 -3.47 3.56
C LYS A 212 -9.70 -2.30 4.42
N TYR A 213 -9.01 -1.36 3.79
CA TYR A 213 -8.57 -0.10 4.40
C TYR A 213 -9.34 1.08 3.82
N ASP A 214 -9.89 1.91 4.66
CA ASP A 214 -10.54 3.17 4.28
C ASP A 214 -9.66 4.36 4.72
N ASN A 215 -9.60 5.36 3.87
CA ASN A 215 -8.71 6.49 4.03
C ASN A 215 -9.50 7.79 4.15
N PRO A 216 -9.04 8.79 4.89
CA PRO A 216 -9.67 10.10 4.92
C PRO A 216 -9.58 10.75 3.54
N ALA A 217 -10.57 11.56 3.21
CA ALA A 217 -10.55 12.35 1.99
C ALA A 217 -9.33 13.28 1.95
N GLY A 218 -8.72 13.47 0.78
CA GLY A 218 -7.50 14.28 0.61
C GLY A 218 -7.60 15.73 1.11
N ARG A 219 -8.83 16.29 1.22
CA ARG A 219 -9.03 17.60 1.83
C ARG A 219 -8.83 17.63 3.34
N LEU A 220 -8.88 16.49 4.03
CA LEU A 220 -8.64 16.38 5.47
C LEU A 220 -7.16 16.11 5.79
N ALA A 221 -6.49 15.32 4.98
CA ALA A 221 -5.06 15.09 5.08
C ALA A 221 -4.51 14.48 3.77
N ALA A 222 -3.28 14.83 3.43
CA ALA A 222 -2.53 14.14 2.39
C ALA A 222 -1.89 12.88 2.97
N ASN A 223 -1.91 11.77 2.22
CA ASN A 223 -1.22 10.54 2.62
C ASN A 223 0.31 10.81 2.69
N PRO A 224 0.95 10.70 3.85
CA PRO A 224 2.38 10.95 4.02
C PRO A 224 3.26 9.85 3.42
N ARG A 225 2.66 8.73 2.99
CA ARG A 225 3.27 7.49 2.47
C ARG A 225 4.02 6.67 3.52
N LEU A 226 4.42 7.26 4.62
CA LEU A 226 5.11 6.60 5.73
C LEU A 226 4.34 6.83 7.04
N ALA A 227 4.29 5.80 7.87
CA ALA A 227 3.85 5.87 9.26
C ALA A 227 5.00 5.40 10.16
N TRP A 228 5.55 6.29 10.97
CA TRP A 228 6.59 5.96 11.94
C TRP A 228 5.97 5.32 13.16
N VAL A 229 6.54 4.21 13.58
CA VAL A 229 6.06 3.41 14.72
C VAL A 229 7.17 3.36 15.78
N ASN A 230 6.87 3.82 16.99
CA ASN A 230 7.84 3.98 18.08
C ASN A 230 9.11 4.75 17.68
N PRO A 231 9.05 5.91 17.04
CA PRO A 231 10.25 6.62 16.56
C PRO A 231 11.21 6.98 17.71
N ALA A 232 10.75 7.12 18.94
CA ALA A 232 11.62 7.35 20.11
C ALA A 232 12.63 6.21 20.34
N MET A 233 12.33 4.98 19.91
CA MET A 233 13.24 3.84 20.03
C MET A 233 14.44 3.92 19.06
N LEU A 234 14.40 4.81 18.07
CA LEU A 234 15.53 5.01 17.16
C LEU A 234 16.80 5.43 17.90
N ILE A 235 16.70 6.11 19.04
CA ILE A 235 17.85 6.62 19.79
C ILE A 235 18.80 5.47 20.18
N ASP A 236 18.26 4.34 20.63
CA ASP A 236 19.01 3.25 21.23
C ASP A 236 19.20 2.03 20.31
N ARG A 237 18.73 2.09 19.05
CA ARG A 237 18.75 0.94 18.15
C ARG A 237 19.66 1.16 16.95
N ARG A 238 20.31 0.07 16.50
CA ARG A 238 21.20 0.07 15.32
C ARG A 238 20.46 -0.15 14.01
N HIS A 239 19.21 -0.60 14.08
CA HIS A 239 18.42 -0.99 12.91
C HIS A 239 17.08 -0.27 12.92
N LEU A 240 16.57 0.01 11.73
CA LEU A 240 15.20 0.44 11.48
C LEU A 240 14.54 -0.60 10.59
N VAL A 241 13.37 -1.11 10.96
CA VAL A 241 12.62 -2.05 10.13
C VAL A 241 11.59 -1.30 9.30
N VAL A 242 11.57 -1.53 7.99
CA VAL A 242 10.55 -1.02 7.07
C VAL A 242 9.60 -2.17 6.71
N CYS A 243 8.32 -1.97 6.95
CA CYS A 243 7.25 -2.94 6.66
C CYS A 243 6.28 -2.39 5.61
N GLU A 244 5.55 -3.28 4.95
CA GLU A 244 4.54 -2.89 3.95
C GLU A 244 3.31 -2.24 4.60
N GLY A 245 2.90 -2.71 5.79
CA GLY A 245 1.69 -2.30 6.47
C GLY A 245 1.88 -1.79 7.89
N ALA A 246 0.90 -1.02 8.38
CA ALA A 246 0.94 -0.47 9.75
C ALA A 246 0.85 -1.56 10.83
N LEU A 247 0.09 -2.65 10.59
CA LEU A 247 0.01 -3.76 11.56
C LEU A 247 1.34 -4.48 11.70
N ASP A 248 2.06 -4.67 10.61
CA ASP A 248 3.38 -5.29 10.59
C ASP A 248 4.40 -4.45 11.36
N ALA A 249 4.40 -3.15 11.11
CA ALA A 249 5.27 -2.22 11.84
C ALA A 249 4.94 -2.18 13.34
N LEU A 250 3.65 -2.25 13.73
CA LEU A 250 3.23 -2.35 15.13
C LEU A 250 3.67 -3.67 15.77
N THR A 251 3.65 -4.77 15.02
CA THR A 251 4.16 -6.06 15.48
C THR A 251 5.66 -5.99 15.79
N VAL A 252 6.44 -5.41 14.87
CA VAL A 252 7.88 -5.18 15.06
C VAL A 252 8.13 -4.30 16.28
N ALA A 253 7.36 -3.23 16.44
CA ALA A 253 7.46 -2.33 17.60
C ALA A 253 7.14 -3.05 18.91
N GLY A 254 6.17 -3.96 18.90
CA GLY A 254 5.86 -4.83 20.05
C GLY A 254 7.02 -5.75 20.47
N LYS A 255 7.95 -6.03 19.55
CA LYS A 255 9.20 -6.76 19.84
C LYS A 255 10.38 -5.84 20.19
N GLY A 256 10.13 -4.58 20.48
CA GLY A 256 11.12 -3.62 20.96
C GLY A 256 12.05 -3.07 19.88
N MET A 257 11.62 -3.02 18.62
CA MET A 257 12.37 -2.43 17.51
C MET A 257 11.63 -1.24 16.90
N PRO A 258 12.34 -0.17 16.47
CA PRO A 258 11.74 0.91 15.73
C PRO A 258 11.34 0.42 14.34
N ALA A 259 10.17 0.86 13.88
CA ALA A 259 9.65 0.48 12.58
C ALA A 259 9.03 1.67 11.84
N VAL A 260 8.92 1.53 10.54
CA VAL A 260 8.15 2.42 9.67
C VAL A 260 7.33 1.59 8.69
N ALA A 261 6.06 1.91 8.56
CA ALA A 261 5.19 1.31 7.56
C ALA A 261 5.16 2.15 6.30
N VAL A 262 5.21 1.51 5.12
CA VAL A 262 4.86 2.13 3.84
C VAL A 262 3.35 1.99 3.66
N LEU A 263 2.65 3.11 3.52
CA LEU A 263 1.18 3.12 3.44
C LEU A 263 0.70 2.81 2.01
N GLY A 264 1.13 1.67 1.48
CA GLY A 264 0.82 1.13 0.16
C GLY A 264 2.07 0.83 -0.66
N ALA A 265 2.26 -0.42 -1.09
CA ALA A 265 3.41 -0.89 -1.87
C ALA A 265 3.66 -0.08 -3.16
N THR A 266 2.60 0.47 -3.76
CA THR A 266 2.69 1.32 -4.96
C THR A 266 3.30 2.69 -4.71
N TYR A 267 3.53 3.09 -3.46
CA TYR A 267 4.11 4.39 -3.10
C TYR A 267 5.63 4.34 -2.91
N VAL A 268 6.25 3.20 -3.13
CA VAL A 268 7.71 3.07 -3.04
C VAL A 268 8.37 3.82 -4.20
N ASP A 269 9.03 4.93 -3.87
CA ASP A 269 9.77 5.77 -4.83
C ASP A 269 11.00 6.43 -4.13
N GLU A 270 11.75 7.22 -4.88
CA GLU A 270 12.93 7.96 -4.37
C GLU A 270 12.59 8.91 -3.20
N ARG A 271 11.36 9.44 -3.15
CA ARG A 271 10.94 10.31 -2.04
C ARG A 271 10.82 9.50 -0.76
N VAL A 272 10.16 8.34 -0.83
CA VAL A 272 10.04 7.41 0.30
C VAL A 272 11.42 6.97 0.76
N ALA A 273 12.31 6.61 -0.16
CA ALA A 273 13.69 6.23 0.18
C ALA A 273 14.45 7.36 0.91
N ARG A 274 14.36 8.60 0.44
CA ARG A 274 14.98 9.76 1.10
C ARG A 274 14.41 10.00 2.51
N ASP A 275 13.09 9.87 2.67
CA ASP A 275 12.45 10.09 3.97
C ASP A 275 12.81 8.97 4.96
N VAL A 276 12.89 7.70 4.51
CA VAL A 276 13.38 6.57 5.29
C VAL A 276 14.85 6.76 5.66
N ALA A 277 15.72 7.13 4.70
CA ALA A 277 17.15 7.35 4.94
C ALA A 277 17.39 8.47 5.96
N ARG A 278 16.62 9.56 5.86
CA ARG A 278 16.66 10.67 6.85
C ARG A 278 16.29 10.19 8.25
N GLY A 279 15.20 9.43 8.37
CA GLY A 279 14.76 8.90 9.66
C GLY A 279 15.68 7.81 10.20
N ALA A 280 16.29 7.01 9.33
CA ALA A 280 17.29 6.02 9.74
C ALA A 280 18.55 6.65 10.33
N ALA A 281 18.91 7.88 9.92
CA ALA A 281 20.03 8.64 10.46
C ALA A 281 21.33 7.81 10.54
N GLY A 282 21.71 7.14 9.44
CA GLY A 282 22.90 6.31 9.32
C GLY A 282 22.76 4.87 9.86
N ARG A 283 21.60 4.49 10.39
CA ARG A 283 21.32 3.10 10.82
C ARG A 283 21.09 2.19 9.62
N GLN A 284 21.34 0.90 9.81
CA GLN A 284 20.97 -0.08 8.80
C GLN A 284 19.45 -0.22 8.71
N VAL A 285 18.92 -0.16 7.50
CA VAL A 285 17.51 -0.37 7.20
C VAL A 285 17.26 -1.83 6.86
N LEU A 286 16.31 -2.46 7.53
CA LEU A 286 15.88 -3.83 7.30
C LEU A 286 14.53 -3.79 6.56
N LEU A 287 14.44 -4.39 5.40
CA LEU A 287 13.25 -4.37 4.54
C LEU A 287 12.47 -5.67 4.74
N ALA A 288 11.34 -5.60 5.42
CA ALA A 288 10.46 -6.72 5.74
C ALA A 288 9.10 -6.50 5.03
N PHE A 289 9.09 -6.72 3.73
CA PHE A 289 7.89 -6.65 2.89
C PHE A 289 7.24 -8.02 2.79
N ASP A 290 5.94 -8.05 2.46
CA ASP A 290 5.16 -9.28 2.37
C ASP A 290 5.78 -10.30 1.40
N GLY A 291 5.64 -11.58 1.71
CA GLY A 291 6.17 -12.70 0.94
C GLY A 291 5.37 -12.98 -0.33
N ASP A 292 4.84 -11.95 -1.00
CA ASP A 292 4.15 -12.06 -2.27
C ASP A 292 4.92 -11.32 -3.40
N PRO A 293 4.56 -11.49 -4.67
CA PRO A 293 5.26 -10.82 -5.76
C PRO A 293 5.26 -9.29 -5.67
N ALA A 294 4.20 -8.69 -5.13
CA ALA A 294 4.08 -7.23 -5.00
C ALA A 294 5.01 -6.70 -3.90
N GLY A 295 5.02 -7.36 -2.74
CA GLY A 295 5.89 -7.03 -1.62
C GLY A 295 7.38 -7.23 -1.96
N ARG A 296 7.74 -8.31 -2.64
CA ARG A 296 9.11 -8.54 -3.12
C ARG A 296 9.58 -7.44 -4.06
N ASN A 297 8.78 -7.09 -5.07
CA ASN A 297 9.11 -6.00 -6.01
C ASN A 297 9.22 -4.64 -5.32
N ALA A 298 8.33 -4.34 -4.38
CA ALA A 298 8.39 -3.11 -3.58
C ALA A 298 9.66 -3.07 -2.73
N GLY A 299 10.04 -4.19 -2.09
CA GLY A 299 11.25 -4.32 -1.30
C GLY A 299 12.53 -4.11 -2.13
N GLU A 300 12.62 -4.71 -3.31
CA GLU A 300 13.74 -4.54 -4.24
C GLU A 300 13.84 -3.09 -4.75
N THR A 301 12.71 -2.50 -5.10
CA THR A 301 12.64 -1.10 -5.53
C THR A 301 13.14 -0.15 -4.43
N LEU A 302 12.70 -0.37 -3.19
CA LEU A 302 13.14 0.45 -2.06
C LEU A 302 14.62 0.23 -1.75
N ALA A 303 15.12 -1.01 -1.82
CA ALA A 303 16.54 -1.32 -1.60
C ALA A 303 17.44 -0.57 -2.59
N ALA A 304 17.08 -0.59 -3.88
CA ALA A 304 17.81 0.14 -4.92
C ALA A 304 17.80 1.66 -4.67
N ALA A 305 16.64 2.23 -4.32
CA ALA A 305 16.52 3.65 -4.03
C ALA A 305 17.26 4.07 -2.75
N LEU A 306 17.29 3.25 -1.71
CA LEU A 306 18.07 3.48 -0.49
C LEU A 306 19.58 3.41 -0.77
N THR A 307 20.02 2.47 -1.59
CA THR A 307 21.42 2.37 -2.03
C THR A 307 21.84 3.66 -2.75
N SER A 308 21.01 4.15 -3.67
CA SER A 308 21.23 5.42 -4.37
C SER A 308 21.28 6.62 -3.42
N ALA A 309 20.54 6.56 -2.30
CA ALA A 309 20.55 7.58 -1.25
C ALA A 309 21.70 7.38 -0.23
N GLY A 310 22.62 6.44 -0.43
CA GLY A 310 23.73 6.15 0.48
C GLY A 310 23.30 5.54 1.83
N CYS A 311 22.10 4.98 1.92
CA CYS A 311 21.56 4.38 3.14
C CYS A 311 21.76 2.86 3.11
N PRO A 312 22.50 2.27 4.09
CA PRO A 312 22.71 0.83 4.13
C PRO A 312 21.37 0.10 4.38
N SER A 313 21.02 -0.81 3.49
CA SER A 313 19.79 -1.59 3.62
C SER A 313 20.04 -3.08 3.37
N ARG A 314 19.15 -3.91 3.94
CA ARG A 314 19.14 -5.36 3.74
C ARG A 314 17.71 -5.87 3.72
N GLY A 315 17.38 -6.68 2.71
CA GLY A 315 16.13 -7.43 2.66
C GLY A 315 16.06 -8.50 3.75
N LEU A 316 14.89 -8.64 4.36
CA LEU A 316 14.53 -9.77 5.21
C LEU A 316 13.48 -10.58 4.44
N PRO A 317 13.89 -11.63 3.70
CA PRO A 317 12.94 -12.37 2.87
C PRO A 317 11.94 -13.12 3.75
N LEU A 318 10.66 -12.85 3.52
CA LEU A 318 9.57 -13.58 4.15
C LEU A 318 9.22 -14.83 3.33
N PRO A 319 8.75 -15.91 3.98
CA PRO A 319 8.18 -17.06 3.28
C PRO A 319 7.00 -16.66 2.39
N ASP A 320 6.76 -17.43 1.33
CA ASP A 320 5.67 -17.18 0.40
C ASP A 320 4.31 -17.09 1.11
N GLY A 321 3.55 -16.04 0.81
CA GLY A 321 2.23 -15.77 1.38
C GLY A 321 2.22 -15.31 2.85
N CYS A 322 3.39 -15.08 3.47
CA CYS A 322 3.48 -14.59 4.84
C CYS A 322 3.63 -13.07 4.89
N ASP A 323 2.99 -12.44 5.86
CA ASP A 323 3.29 -11.08 6.33
C ASP A 323 4.12 -11.11 7.63
N VAL A 324 4.68 -9.97 8.02
CA VAL A 324 5.49 -9.85 9.25
C VAL A 324 4.68 -10.17 10.49
N ASN A 325 3.41 -9.77 10.53
CA ASN A 325 2.53 -10.01 11.66
C ASN A 325 2.30 -11.51 11.87
N THR A 326 2.00 -12.25 10.82
CA THR A 326 1.82 -13.71 10.87
C THR A 326 3.12 -14.40 11.30
N LEU A 327 4.25 -14.01 10.72
CA LEU A 327 5.53 -14.64 10.97
C LEU A 327 6.01 -14.43 12.42
N LEU A 328 5.93 -13.21 12.94
CA LEU A 328 6.30 -12.90 14.33
C LEU A 328 5.29 -13.42 15.35
N GLY A 329 4.05 -13.72 14.94
CA GLY A 329 3.09 -14.44 15.75
C GLY A 329 3.49 -15.91 15.95
N ALA A 330 4.05 -16.54 14.91
CA ALA A 330 4.53 -17.93 14.96
C ALA A 330 5.94 -18.05 15.58
N ASP A 331 6.79 -17.05 15.41
CA ASP A 331 8.20 -17.04 15.80
C ASP A 331 8.67 -15.65 16.23
N ASP A 332 8.55 -15.38 17.51
CA ASP A 332 8.83 -14.07 18.11
C ASP A 332 10.31 -13.66 18.03
N ARG A 333 11.21 -14.59 17.78
CA ARG A 333 12.66 -14.36 17.66
C ARG A 333 13.15 -14.24 16.22
N TRP A 334 12.26 -14.33 15.24
CA TRP A 334 12.63 -14.34 13.82
C TRP A 334 13.54 -13.17 13.44
N ILE A 335 13.18 -11.93 13.77
CA ILE A 335 14.01 -10.75 13.46
C ILE A 335 15.37 -10.85 14.20
N ALA A 336 15.36 -11.25 15.47
CA ALA A 336 16.59 -11.38 16.25
C ALA A 336 17.57 -12.36 15.59
N ARG A 337 17.08 -13.51 15.12
CA ARG A 337 17.91 -14.48 14.38
C ARG A 337 18.42 -13.93 13.05
N GLN A 338 17.67 -13.09 12.38
CA GLN A 338 18.15 -12.44 11.15
C GLN A 338 19.30 -11.45 11.41
N LEU A 339 19.47 -10.99 12.65
CA LEU A 339 20.53 -10.06 13.06
C LEU A 339 21.76 -10.77 13.65
N GLU A 340 21.64 -12.04 13.98
CA GLU A 340 22.79 -12.83 14.43
C GLU A 340 23.82 -12.94 13.29
N PRO A 341 25.11 -12.72 13.58
CA PRO A 341 26.14 -12.92 12.57
C PRO A 341 26.10 -14.38 12.11
N THR A 342 26.02 -14.59 10.79
CA THR A 342 26.11 -15.94 10.23
C THR A 342 27.39 -16.58 10.74
N PRO A 343 27.34 -17.74 11.45
CA PRO A 343 28.54 -18.38 11.91
C PRO A 343 29.43 -18.66 10.70
N ILE A 344 30.65 -18.12 10.74
CA ILE A 344 31.67 -18.41 9.74
C ILE A 344 31.88 -19.92 9.82
N ARG A 345 31.36 -20.65 8.85
CA ARG A 345 31.74 -22.07 8.68
C ARG A 345 33.22 -22.06 8.30
N HIS A 346 34.08 -22.20 9.31
CA HIS A 346 35.46 -22.59 9.06
C HIS A 346 35.38 -23.93 8.40
N ASN A 347 35.58 -23.96 7.11
CA ASN A 347 35.89 -25.17 6.36
C ASN A 347 37.30 -25.56 6.82
N VAL A 348 37.39 -26.28 7.94
CA VAL A 348 38.62 -26.95 8.33
C VAL A 348 38.79 -28.03 7.29
N GLY A 349 39.50 -27.65 6.23
CA GLY A 349 40.05 -28.63 5.31
C GLY A 349 40.93 -29.58 6.15
N GLN A 350 40.43 -30.77 6.35
CA GLN A 350 41.28 -31.90 6.75
C GLN A 350 42.29 -32.11 5.62
N HIS A 351 43.39 -31.37 5.67
CA HIS A 351 44.60 -31.79 5.01
C HIS A 351 45.18 -32.96 5.80
N ASP A 352 44.96 -34.12 5.25
CA ASP A 352 45.66 -35.38 5.51
C ASP A 352 47.18 -35.17 5.48
N LEU A 353 47.76 -34.92 6.65
CA LEU A 353 49.20 -34.94 6.88
C LEU A 353 49.58 -36.27 7.55
N ALA A 354 49.31 -37.35 6.86
CA ALA A 354 49.86 -38.65 7.24
C ALA A 354 50.44 -39.32 6.01
N ARG A 355 51.66 -38.90 5.63
CA ARG A 355 52.62 -39.75 4.87
C ARG A 355 53.85 -38.91 4.54
N THR A 356 54.88 -39.02 5.37
CA THR A 356 56.27 -39.21 4.92
C THR A 356 57.22 -39.02 6.10
N LEU A 357 57.50 -40.03 6.84
CA LEU A 357 58.73 -40.22 7.50
C LEU A 357 59.06 -41.74 7.49
N ARG A 358 59.87 -42.08 6.55
CA ARG A 358 60.92 -43.08 6.73
C ARG A 358 62.25 -42.38 6.64
#